data_3a286b2ab83c4f56cc800813b0bf0499
#
_entry.id   3a286b2ab83c4f56cc800813b0bf0499
#
_cell.length_a   1.000
_cell.length_b   1.000
_cell.length_c   1.000
_cell.angle_alpha   90.00
_cell.angle_beta   90.00
_cell.angle_gamma   90.00
#
_symmetry.space_group_name_H-M   'P 1'
#
loop_
_entity.id
_entity.type
_entity.pdbx_description
1 polymer ?
#
loop_
_entity_poly.entity_id
_entity_poly.type
_entity_poly.pdbx_seq_one_letter_code
_entity_poly.pdbx_strand_id
1 'polypeptide(L)'
;MPQHITVVNYDPEWPSKYVRERDYITEILKENCISIYHIGSTSVPGLAAKPIIDIMAVVRSLEKVDTVAEKFSEIGYEYLGEFGITGRRYLRKGGDERTHQIHIFQADDWNNIGRHLAFRDYMHTHEKERNEYAKIKKDLAQKFPYDIDGYCDGKENFVREMEERALAQYDGTWDKLYIAARKVQHERKLSPLIEVGSVSAAVLSAKGNI
;
A
#
# COMPACT_ATOMS: atom_id res chain seq x y z
N MET A 1 -19.46 -12.08 15.43
CA MET A 1 -18.54 -12.03 16.59
C MET A 1 -17.38 -11.10 16.26
N PRO A 2 -16.78 -10.38 17.20
CA PRO A 2 -15.61 -9.56 16.86
C PRO A 2 -14.50 -10.46 16.32
N GLN A 3 -13.77 -9.95 15.31
CA GLN A 3 -12.68 -10.66 14.67
C GLN A 3 -11.58 -10.99 15.69
N HIS A 4 -11.12 -12.25 15.72
CA HIS A 4 -9.97 -12.63 16.52
C HIS A 4 -8.68 -12.05 15.91
N ILE A 5 -7.92 -11.34 16.71
CA ILE A 5 -6.67 -10.71 16.27
C ILE A 5 -5.53 -11.73 16.37
N THR A 6 -5.11 -12.23 15.22
CA THR A 6 -4.01 -13.20 15.14
C THR A 6 -2.80 -12.54 14.49
N VAL A 7 -1.64 -12.59 15.15
CA VAL A 7 -0.34 -12.17 14.60
C VAL A 7 0.52 -13.41 14.41
N VAL A 8 0.87 -13.70 13.17
CA VAL A 8 1.69 -14.85 12.77
C VAL A 8 3.09 -14.43 12.35
N ASN A 9 4.03 -15.36 12.31
CA ASN A 9 5.33 -15.10 11.71
C ASN A 9 5.19 -14.79 10.21
N TYR A 10 6.23 -14.20 9.62
CA TYR A 10 6.23 -13.90 8.19
C TYR A 10 5.94 -15.17 7.37
N ASP A 11 5.00 -15.06 6.44
CA ASP A 11 4.64 -16.12 5.51
C ASP A 11 5.24 -15.76 4.13
N PRO A 12 6.14 -16.59 3.56
CA PRO A 12 6.75 -16.35 2.26
C PRO A 12 5.75 -16.37 1.09
N GLU A 13 4.50 -16.79 1.31
CA GLU A 13 3.43 -16.75 0.32
C GLU A 13 2.76 -15.36 0.20
N TRP A 14 2.98 -14.44 1.14
CA TRP A 14 2.36 -13.10 1.06
C TRP A 14 2.71 -12.34 -0.22
N PRO A 15 3.95 -12.32 -0.71
CA PRO A 15 4.25 -11.69 -1.99
C PRO A 15 3.46 -12.30 -3.17
N SER A 16 3.28 -13.62 -3.20
CA SER A 16 2.50 -14.30 -4.24
C SER A 16 1.01 -13.96 -4.15
N LYS A 17 0.47 -13.85 -2.92
CA LYS A 17 -0.92 -13.41 -2.68
C LYS A 17 -1.12 -11.98 -3.18
N TYR A 18 -0.18 -11.08 -2.87
CA TYR A 18 -0.19 -9.71 -3.38
C TYR A 18 -0.18 -9.66 -4.92
N VAL A 19 0.70 -10.42 -5.57
CA VAL A 19 0.82 -10.40 -7.04
C VAL A 19 -0.49 -10.79 -7.71
N ARG A 20 -1.17 -11.82 -7.22
CA ARG A 20 -2.48 -12.23 -7.76
C ARG A 20 -3.53 -11.12 -7.64
N GLU A 21 -3.64 -10.48 -6.48
CA GLU A 21 -4.60 -9.39 -6.28
C GLU A 21 -4.24 -8.14 -7.09
N ARG A 22 -2.94 -7.81 -7.18
CA ARG A 22 -2.44 -6.71 -8.03
C ARG A 22 -2.95 -6.84 -9.47
N ASP A 23 -2.90 -8.03 -10.02
CA ASP A 23 -3.28 -8.27 -11.42
C ASP A 23 -4.79 -8.02 -11.62
N TYR A 24 -5.66 -8.50 -10.72
CA TYR A 24 -7.09 -8.18 -10.74
C TYR A 24 -7.37 -6.68 -10.59
N ILE A 25 -6.70 -6.02 -9.65
CA ILE A 25 -6.85 -4.57 -9.42
C ILE A 25 -6.43 -3.80 -10.67
N THR A 26 -5.34 -4.21 -11.31
CA THR A 26 -4.84 -3.58 -12.56
C THR A 26 -5.88 -3.69 -13.67
N GLU A 27 -6.52 -4.85 -13.83
CA GLU A 27 -7.57 -5.05 -14.84
C GLU A 27 -8.81 -4.20 -14.60
N ILE A 28 -9.19 -4.00 -13.33
CA ILE A 28 -10.34 -3.14 -12.98
C ILE A 28 -10.02 -1.67 -13.24
N LEU A 29 -8.85 -1.21 -12.79
CA LEU A 29 -8.46 0.20 -12.88
C LEU A 29 -7.98 0.61 -14.27
N LYS A 30 -7.48 -0.32 -15.08
CA LYS A 30 -7.01 -0.09 -16.47
C LYS A 30 -6.07 1.12 -16.56
N GLU A 31 -6.32 2.03 -17.51
CA GLU A 31 -5.53 3.23 -17.74
C GLU A 31 -5.56 4.23 -16.58
N ASN A 32 -6.51 4.10 -15.67
CA ASN A 32 -6.55 4.91 -14.46
C ASN A 32 -5.45 4.51 -13.46
N CYS A 33 -4.95 3.28 -13.52
CA CYS A 33 -3.87 2.79 -12.69
C CYS A 33 -2.52 3.38 -13.14
N ILE A 34 -1.77 3.96 -12.20
CA ILE A 34 -0.40 4.42 -12.42
C ILE A 34 0.58 3.38 -11.88
N SER A 35 0.39 2.96 -10.62
CA SER A 35 1.22 1.96 -9.96
C SER A 35 0.45 1.26 -8.85
N ILE A 36 0.90 0.06 -8.47
CA ILE A 36 0.37 -0.70 -7.35
C ILE A 36 1.55 -1.21 -6.52
N TYR A 37 1.46 -1.07 -5.19
CA TYR A 37 2.50 -1.43 -4.26
C TYR A 37 1.98 -2.40 -3.20
N HIS A 38 2.79 -3.39 -2.84
CA HIS A 38 2.62 -4.13 -1.60
C HIS A 38 3.13 -3.25 -0.47
N ILE A 39 2.28 -2.94 0.50
CA ILE A 39 2.59 -2.08 1.64
C ILE A 39 2.29 -2.82 2.96
N GLY A 40 2.45 -2.13 4.07
CA GLY A 40 2.14 -2.70 5.39
C GLY A 40 3.11 -3.82 5.80
N SER A 41 2.78 -4.46 6.92
CA SER A 41 3.71 -5.42 7.55
C SER A 41 3.93 -6.69 6.74
N THR A 42 2.96 -7.13 5.93
CA THR A 42 3.10 -8.34 5.11
C THR A 42 4.02 -8.15 3.91
N SER A 43 4.33 -6.89 3.54
CA SER A 43 5.30 -6.58 2.49
C SER A 43 6.75 -6.66 2.96
N VAL A 44 6.99 -6.78 4.27
CA VAL A 44 8.33 -6.73 4.88
C VAL A 44 8.80 -8.12 5.25
N PRO A 45 9.82 -8.69 4.57
CA PRO A 45 10.35 -10.01 4.88
C PRO A 45 10.79 -10.12 6.35
N GLY A 46 10.37 -11.22 6.99
CA GLY A 46 10.69 -11.51 8.39
C GLY A 46 9.81 -10.79 9.42
N LEU A 47 8.94 -9.84 9.03
CA LEU A 47 8.08 -9.13 9.97
C LEU A 47 6.81 -9.94 10.28
N ALA A 48 6.62 -10.32 11.55
CA ALA A 48 5.36 -10.92 11.99
C ALA A 48 4.19 -9.94 11.82
N ALA A 49 3.04 -10.41 11.34
CA ALA A 49 1.89 -9.56 11.04
C ALA A 49 0.56 -10.31 11.19
N LYS A 50 -0.55 -9.55 11.22
CA LYS A 50 -1.84 -10.12 10.85
C LYS A 50 -1.76 -10.58 9.39
N PRO A 51 -2.33 -11.76 9.02
CA PRO A 51 -2.23 -12.28 7.65
C PRO A 51 -3.17 -11.55 6.68
N ILE A 52 -3.05 -10.22 6.63
CA ILE A 52 -3.83 -9.33 5.79
C ILE A 52 -2.88 -8.65 4.82
N ILE A 53 -3.13 -8.81 3.53
CA ILE A 53 -2.32 -8.19 2.48
C ILE A 53 -2.78 -6.75 2.29
N ASP A 54 -1.92 -5.81 2.62
CA ASP A 54 -2.16 -4.38 2.41
C ASP A 54 -1.62 -3.94 1.05
N ILE A 55 -2.49 -3.40 0.21
CA ILE A 55 -2.18 -2.98 -1.15
C ILE A 55 -2.42 -1.48 -1.27
N MET A 56 -1.48 -0.76 -1.88
CA MET A 56 -1.69 0.63 -2.24
C MET A 56 -1.72 0.76 -3.76
N ALA A 57 -2.83 1.28 -4.29
CA ALA A 57 -2.93 1.65 -5.70
C ALA A 57 -2.85 3.17 -5.86
N VAL A 58 -2.03 3.62 -6.80
CA VAL A 58 -1.92 5.03 -7.19
C VAL A 58 -2.62 5.22 -8.52
N VAL A 59 -3.57 6.15 -8.55
CA VAL A 59 -4.44 6.38 -9.71
C VAL A 59 -4.37 7.82 -10.21
N ARG A 60 -4.90 8.04 -11.43
CA ARG A 60 -4.99 9.38 -12.04
C ARG A 60 -6.16 10.18 -11.48
N SER A 61 -7.29 9.52 -11.20
CA SER A 61 -8.53 10.14 -10.72
C SER A 61 -9.26 9.18 -9.79
N LEU A 62 -9.65 9.67 -8.62
CA LEU A 62 -10.48 8.94 -7.66
C LEU A 62 -11.93 8.83 -8.14
N GLU A 63 -12.44 9.83 -8.85
CA GLU A 63 -13.78 9.79 -9.42
C GLU A 63 -13.94 8.63 -10.41
N LYS A 64 -12.89 8.30 -11.17
CA LYS A 64 -12.88 7.11 -12.03
C LYS A 64 -12.86 5.81 -11.25
N VAL A 65 -12.29 5.79 -10.05
CA VAL A 65 -12.38 4.63 -9.15
C VAL A 65 -13.82 4.44 -8.69
N ASP A 66 -14.50 5.53 -8.33
CA ASP A 66 -15.91 5.49 -7.89
C ASP A 66 -16.82 4.87 -8.96
N THR A 67 -16.55 5.13 -10.24
CA THR A 67 -17.34 4.58 -11.36
C THR A 67 -17.17 3.08 -11.59
N VAL A 68 -16.12 2.48 -11.03
CA VAL A 68 -15.82 1.03 -11.16
C VAL A 68 -15.93 0.28 -9.83
N ALA A 69 -16.49 0.91 -8.80
CA ALA A 69 -16.63 0.32 -7.46
C ALA A 69 -17.32 -1.04 -7.45
N GLU A 70 -18.36 -1.24 -8.29
CA GLU A 70 -19.08 -2.51 -8.43
C GLU A 70 -18.18 -3.65 -8.90
N LYS A 71 -17.20 -3.39 -9.77
CA LYS A 71 -16.24 -4.40 -10.24
C LYS A 71 -15.35 -4.94 -9.11
N PHE A 72 -15.03 -4.12 -8.13
CA PHE A 72 -14.34 -4.59 -6.93
C PHE A 72 -15.21 -5.51 -6.09
N SER A 73 -16.52 -5.25 -6.05
CA SER A 73 -17.48 -6.13 -5.36
C SER A 73 -17.57 -7.51 -6.03
N GLU A 74 -17.49 -7.59 -7.36
CA GLU A 74 -17.48 -8.85 -8.13
C GLU A 74 -16.29 -9.76 -7.73
N ILE A 75 -15.17 -9.19 -7.30
CA ILE A 75 -14.01 -9.95 -6.80
C ILE A 75 -13.93 -10.01 -5.27
N GLY A 76 -15.02 -9.67 -4.58
CA GLY A 76 -15.20 -9.88 -3.15
C GLY A 76 -14.73 -8.72 -2.25
N TYR A 77 -14.49 -7.52 -2.80
CA TYR A 77 -14.18 -6.34 -2.00
C TYR A 77 -15.43 -5.55 -1.62
N GLU A 78 -15.47 -5.10 -0.38
CA GLU A 78 -16.40 -4.08 0.11
C GLU A 78 -15.76 -2.70 -0.08
N TYR A 79 -16.45 -1.81 -0.79
CA TYR A 79 -16.02 -0.42 -1.04
C TYR A 79 -16.52 0.50 0.07
N LEU A 80 -15.63 1.20 0.77
CA LEU A 80 -15.93 1.98 1.98
C LEU A 80 -15.66 3.49 1.82
N GLY A 81 -15.41 3.97 0.59
CA GLY A 81 -15.08 5.36 0.35
C GLY A 81 -13.81 5.80 1.07
N GLU A 82 -13.78 6.99 1.63
CA GLU A 82 -12.61 7.56 2.30
C GLU A 82 -12.25 6.85 3.63
N PHE A 83 -13.23 6.35 4.32
CA PHE A 83 -13.09 5.62 5.58
C PHE A 83 -12.10 6.27 6.57
N GLY A 84 -12.30 7.57 6.84
CA GLY A 84 -11.55 8.34 7.83
C GLY A 84 -10.22 8.96 7.35
N ILE A 85 -9.80 8.75 6.09
CA ILE A 85 -8.65 9.45 5.48
C ILE A 85 -9.13 10.18 4.24
N THR A 86 -9.15 11.50 4.31
CA THR A 86 -9.55 12.35 3.18
C THR A 86 -8.70 12.07 1.94
N GLY A 87 -9.34 11.97 0.77
CA GLY A 87 -8.66 11.68 -0.49
C GLY A 87 -8.26 10.22 -0.68
N ARG A 88 -8.70 9.31 0.21
CA ARG A 88 -8.50 7.87 0.03
C ARG A 88 -9.75 7.20 -0.55
N ARG A 89 -9.58 6.09 -1.29
CA ARG A 89 -10.59 5.05 -1.40
C ARG A 89 -10.09 3.78 -0.73
N TYR A 90 -10.88 3.31 0.24
CA TYR A 90 -10.53 2.14 1.04
C TYR A 90 -11.47 0.99 0.73
N LEU A 91 -10.87 -0.17 0.48
CA LEU A 91 -11.60 -1.41 0.21
C LEU A 91 -11.04 -2.53 1.08
N ARG A 92 -11.91 -3.47 1.45
CA ARG A 92 -11.51 -4.65 2.22
C ARG A 92 -12.18 -5.91 1.69
N LYS A 93 -11.50 -7.05 1.83
CA LYS A 93 -11.97 -8.36 1.37
C LYS A 93 -11.92 -9.37 2.52
N GLY A 94 -12.94 -10.23 2.60
CA GLY A 94 -13.02 -11.32 3.57
C GLY A 94 -13.86 -11.02 4.80
N GLY A 95 -14.55 -9.87 4.88
CA GLY A 95 -15.45 -9.55 6.00
C GLY A 95 -14.75 -9.62 7.37
N ASP A 96 -15.26 -10.47 8.27
CA ASP A 96 -14.66 -10.70 9.60
C ASP A 96 -13.35 -11.49 9.51
N GLU A 97 -13.20 -12.38 8.51
CA GLU A 97 -11.94 -13.07 8.20
C GLU A 97 -11.17 -12.31 7.11
N ARG A 98 -10.80 -11.06 7.42
CA ARG A 98 -10.17 -10.16 6.48
C ARG A 98 -8.88 -10.73 5.92
N THR A 99 -8.76 -10.73 4.59
CA THR A 99 -7.59 -11.24 3.88
C THR A 99 -6.80 -10.16 3.14
N HIS A 100 -7.49 -9.13 2.62
CA HIS A 100 -6.85 -8.05 1.86
C HIS A 100 -7.47 -6.70 2.20
N GLN A 101 -6.65 -5.65 2.07
CA GLN A 101 -7.06 -4.24 2.15
C GLN A 101 -6.42 -3.47 1.00
N ILE A 102 -7.20 -2.58 0.36
CA ILE A 102 -6.71 -1.71 -0.70
C ILE A 102 -6.87 -0.26 -0.24
N HIS A 103 -5.78 0.48 -0.32
CA HIS A 103 -5.72 1.92 -0.14
C HIS A 103 -5.47 2.56 -1.51
N ILE A 104 -6.42 3.32 -2.04
CA ILE A 104 -6.26 3.98 -3.34
C ILE A 104 -6.11 5.47 -3.11
N PHE A 105 -5.04 6.04 -3.66
CA PHE A 105 -4.74 7.46 -3.60
C PHE A 105 -4.53 8.03 -5.00
N GLN A 106 -4.87 9.31 -5.17
CA GLN A 106 -4.54 10.02 -6.40
C GLN A 106 -3.05 10.36 -6.45
N ALA A 107 -2.47 10.42 -7.63
CA ALA A 107 -1.02 10.55 -7.84
C ALA A 107 -0.38 11.82 -7.26
N ASP A 108 -1.17 12.83 -6.96
CA ASP A 108 -0.74 14.08 -6.33
C ASP A 108 -0.82 14.05 -4.79
N ASP A 109 -1.43 13.04 -4.21
CA ASP A 109 -1.46 12.83 -2.75
C ASP A 109 -0.15 12.21 -2.25
N TRP A 110 0.94 12.94 -2.44
CA TRP A 110 2.25 12.44 -2.05
C TRP A 110 2.39 12.24 -0.53
N ASN A 111 1.66 12.99 0.27
CA ASN A 111 1.71 12.83 1.72
C ASN A 111 1.30 11.41 2.15
N ASN A 112 0.18 10.92 1.64
CA ASN A 112 -0.27 9.57 1.94
C ASN A 112 0.55 8.50 1.23
N ILE A 113 0.90 8.68 -0.04
CA ILE A 113 1.72 7.73 -0.80
C ILE A 113 3.10 7.59 -0.16
N GLY A 114 3.79 8.72 0.07
CA GLY A 114 5.16 8.75 0.58
C GLY A 114 5.29 8.13 1.96
N ARG A 115 4.36 8.40 2.89
CA ARG A 115 4.43 7.82 4.24
C ARG A 115 4.32 6.30 4.24
N HIS A 116 3.48 5.71 3.39
CA HIS A 116 3.34 4.25 3.30
C HIS A 116 4.61 3.61 2.72
N LEU A 117 5.19 4.20 1.68
CA LEU A 117 6.42 3.71 1.06
C LEU A 117 7.61 3.88 2.00
N ALA A 118 7.76 5.05 2.61
CA ALA A 118 8.81 5.33 3.57
C ALA A 118 8.82 4.33 4.74
N PHE A 119 7.66 4.10 5.36
CA PHE A 119 7.53 3.15 6.47
C PHE A 119 7.90 1.73 6.05
N ARG A 120 7.39 1.26 4.90
CA ARG A 120 7.74 -0.04 4.34
C ARG A 120 9.24 -0.18 4.16
N ASP A 121 9.87 0.76 3.47
CA ASP A 121 11.29 0.69 3.11
C ASP A 121 12.20 0.82 4.34
N TYR A 122 11.78 1.63 5.31
CA TYR A 122 12.45 1.71 6.61
C TYR A 122 12.44 0.36 7.33
N MET A 123 11.29 -0.30 7.42
CA MET A 123 11.16 -1.61 8.05
C MET A 123 11.94 -2.71 7.30
N HIS A 124 12.16 -2.59 5.99
CA HIS A 124 13.01 -3.50 5.22
C HIS A 124 14.47 -3.44 5.67
N THR A 125 14.98 -2.26 5.98
CA THR A 125 16.40 -1.99 6.23
C THR A 125 16.77 -1.91 7.72
N HIS A 126 15.79 -1.75 8.62
CA HIS A 126 16.01 -1.56 10.06
C HIS A 126 15.53 -2.80 10.85
N GLU A 127 16.40 -3.80 10.93
CA GLU A 127 16.08 -5.10 11.55
C GLU A 127 15.70 -4.99 13.03
N LYS A 128 16.36 -4.13 13.78
CA LYS A 128 16.09 -3.94 15.22
C LYS A 128 14.67 -3.44 15.44
N GLU A 129 14.28 -2.38 14.76
CA GLU A 129 12.96 -1.76 14.83
C GLU A 129 11.89 -2.71 14.30
N ARG A 130 12.19 -3.44 13.22
CA ARG A 130 11.31 -4.50 12.69
C ARG A 130 11.02 -5.59 13.72
N ASN A 131 12.04 -6.07 14.43
CA ASN A 131 11.89 -7.09 15.45
C ASN A 131 11.13 -6.57 16.69
N GLU A 132 11.38 -5.33 17.10
CA GLU A 132 10.64 -4.65 18.16
C GLU A 132 9.17 -4.51 17.79
N TYR A 133 8.86 -4.06 16.58
CA TYR A 133 7.49 -3.95 16.09
C TYR A 133 6.76 -5.30 16.03
N ALA A 134 7.49 -6.36 15.63
CA ALA A 134 6.95 -7.71 15.63
C ALA A 134 6.56 -8.17 17.05
N LYS A 135 7.41 -7.87 18.04
CA LYS A 135 7.15 -8.19 19.46
C LYS A 135 5.93 -7.43 19.98
N ILE A 136 5.90 -6.12 19.78
CA ILE A 136 4.76 -5.26 20.19
C ILE A 136 3.44 -5.82 19.63
N LYS A 137 3.39 -6.15 18.35
CA LYS A 137 2.17 -6.70 17.72
C LYS A 137 1.74 -8.03 18.32
N LYS A 138 2.69 -8.93 18.62
CA LYS A 138 2.39 -10.22 19.26
C LYS A 138 1.85 -10.04 20.68
N ASP A 139 2.49 -9.20 21.47
CA ASP A 139 2.09 -8.90 22.84
C ASP A 139 0.68 -8.26 22.88
N LEU A 140 0.42 -7.31 21.96
CA LEU A 140 -0.91 -6.68 21.83
C LEU A 140 -2.00 -7.64 21.37
N ALA A 141 -1.70 -8.55 20.43
CA ALA A 141 -2.67 -9.56 20.00
C ALA A 141 -3.06 -10.51 21.15
N GLN A 142 -2.13 -10.83 22.04
CA GLN A 142 -2.44 -11.61 23.26
C GLN A 142 -3.25 -10.82 24.28
N LYS A 143 -2.95 -9.53 24.44
CA LYS A 143 -3.64 -8.64 25.39
C LYS A 143 -5.03 -8.27 24.93
N PHE A 144 -5.24 -8.06 23.64
CA PHE A 144 -6.48 -7.58 23.02
C PHE A 144 -6.97 -8.51 21.92
N PRO A 145 -7.25 -9.81 22.21
CA PRO A 145 -7.52 -10.81 21.17
C PRO A 145 -8.80 -10.54 20.37
N TYR A 146 -9.73 -9.75 20.90
CA TYR A 146 -11.02 -9.40 20.29
C TYR A 146 -11.32 -7.90 20.30
N ASP A 147 -10.36 -7.08 20.73
CA ASP A 147 -10.46 -5.63 20.81
C ASP A 147 -9.51 -5.00 19.80
N ILE A 148 -10.06 -4.68 18.61
CA ILE A 148 -9.27 -4.09 17.51
C ILE A 148 -8.79 -2.68 17.84
N ASP A 149 -9.57 -1.91 18.59
CA ASP A 149 -9.23 -0.55 18.96
C ASP A 149 -8.08 -0.56 19.97
N GLY A 150 -8.16 -1.35 21.02
CA GLY A 150 -7.06 -1.52 21.98
C GLY A 150 -5.77 -2.06 21.32
N TYR A 151 -5.90 -2.95 20.33
CA TYR A 151 -4.75 -3.41 19.54
C TYR A 151 -4.14 -2.29 18.70
N CYS A 152 -4.97 -1.46 18.06
CA CYS A 152 -4.50 -0.36 17.22
C CYS A 152 -3.85 0.76 18.04
N ASP A 153 -4.50 1.18 19.11
CA ASP A 153 -4.00 2.22 20.04
C ASP A 153 -2.67 1.81 20.68
N GLY A 154 -2.56 0.54 21.08
CA GLY A 154 -1.34 0.04 21.72
C GLY A 154 -0.07 0.11 20.87
N LYS A 155 -0.19 0.13 19.54
CA LYS A 155 0.95 0.26 18.61
C LYS A 155 1.11 1.66 18.02
N GLU A 156 0.15 2.56 18.24
CA GLU A 156 0.11 3.87 17.56
C GLU A 156 1.36 4.70 17.80
N ASN A 157 1.81 4.82 19.05
CA ASN A 157 2.99 5.60 19.38
C ASN A 157 4.25 5.07 18.68
N PHE A 158 4.45 3.76 18.66
CA PHE A 158 5.57 3.15 17.95
C PHE A 158 5.50 3.42 16.44
N VAL A 159 4.32 3.22 15.84
CA VAL A 159 4.12 3.45 14.40
C VAL A 159 4.40 4.90 14.03
N ARG A 160 3.89 5.85 14.81
CA ARG A 160 4.13 7.29 14.59
C ARG A 160 5.61 7.65 14.67
N GLU A 161 6.31 7.17 15.70
CA GLU A 161 7.76 7.42 15.84
C GLU A 161 8.54 6.84 14.66
N MET A 162 8.23 5.61 14.24
CA MET A 162 8.90 4.97 13.10
C MET A 162 8.54 5.64 11.78
N GLU A 163 7.31 6.15 11.62
CA GLU A 163 6.91 6.92 10.44
C GLU A 163 7.69 8.24 10.35
N GLU A 164 7.87 8.96 11.45
CA GLU A 164 8.68 10.19 11.49
C GLU A 164 10.13 9.90 11.11
N ARG A 165 10.74 8.84 11.67
CA ARG A 165 12.11 8.43 11.33
C ARG A 165 12.24 8.01 9.87
N ALA A 166 11.26 7.25 9.38
CA ALA A 166 11.22 6.79 8.00
C ALA A 166 11.13 7.98 7.03
N LEU A 167 10.24 8.92 7.27
CA LEU A 167 10.07 10.12 6.43
C LEU A 167 11.32 11.01 6.43
N ALA A 168 12.02 11.11 7.55
CA ALA A 168 13.28 11.88 7.64
C ALA A 168 14.41 11.27 6.77
N GLN A 169 14.38 9.98 6.49
CA GLN A 169 15.37 9.25 5.69
C GLN A 169 14.91 8.99 4.25
N TYR A 170 13.61 9.11 3.97
CA TYR A 170 13.02 8.74 2.70
C TYR A 170 13.20 9.87 1.68
N ASP A 171 14.08 9.66 0.73
CA ASP A 171 14.26 10.58 -0.40
C ASP A 171 13.00 10.60 -1.30
N GLY A 172 12.39 9.45 -1.57
CA GLY A 172 11.18 9.32 -2.38
C GLY A 172 11.29 9.82 -3.82
N THR A 173 12.47 10.27 -4.24
CA THR A 173 12.70 10.88 -5.56
C THR A 173 12.34 9.93 -6.68
N TRP A 174 12.75 8.66 -6.58
CA TRP A 174 12.49 7.66 -7.63
C TRP A 174 11.01 7.33 -7.76
N ASP A 175 10.28 7.18 -6.66
CA ASP A 175 8.84 6.91 -6.69
C ASP A 175 8.06 8.10 -7.26
N LYS A 176 8.43 9.33 -6.87
CA LYS A 176 7.84 10.56 -7.43
C LYS A 176 8.08 10.64 -8.94
N LEU A 177 9.30 10.41 -9.39
CA LEU A 177 9.67 10.47 -10.80
C LEU A 177 8.97 9.37 -11.60
N TYR A 178 8.89 8.14 -11.06
CA TYR A 178 8.20 7.04 -11.72
C TYR A 178 6.70 7.34 -11.88
N ILE A 179 6.03 7.79 -10.83
CA ILE A 179 4.61 8.15 -10.85
C ILE A 179 4.37 9.30 -11.84
N ALA A 180 5.19 10.33 -11.81
CA ALA A 180 5.11 11.46 -12.73
C ALA A 180 5.32 11.04 -14.20
N ALA A 181 6.32 10.21 -14.49
CA ALA A 181 6.60 9.71 -15.82
C ALA A 181 5.44 8.86 -16.38
N ARG A 182 4.86 7.99 -15.58
CA ARG A 182 3.68 7.18 -15.95
C ARG A 182 2.45 8.03 -16.22
N LYS A 183 2.25 9.11 -15.45
CA LYS A 183 1.17 10.07 -15.69
C LYS A 183 1.31 10.73 -17.06
N VAL A 184 2.48 11.29 -17.37
CA VAL A 184 2.77 11.96 -18.64
C VAL A 184 2.70 10.99 -19.84
N GLN A 185 3.23 9.78 -19.71
CA GLN A 185 3.19 8.76 -20.76
C GLN A 185 1.75 8.50 -21.24
N HIS A 186 0.82 8.40 -20.34
CA HIS A 186 -0.59 8.20 -20.67
C HIS A 186 -1.21 9.45 -21.32
N GLU A 187 -1.01 10.62 -20.73
CA GLU A 187 -1.58 11.89 -21.23
C GLU A 187 -1.13 12.19 -22.67
N ARG A 188 0.11 11.84 -23.01
CA ARG A 188 0.66 12.07 -24.34
C ARG A 188 0.48 10.88 -25.29
N LYS A 189 -0.21 9.82 -24.90
CA LYS A 189 -0.37 8.57 -25.67
C LYS A 189 0.98 8.00 -26.18
N LEU A 190 2.02 8.18 -25.40
CA LEU A 190 3.35 7.67 -25.76
C LEU A 190 3.34 6.15 -25.67
N SER A 191 3.94 5.49 -26.67
CA SER A 191 4.14 4.03 -26.64
C SER A 191 4.84 3.59 -25.36
N PRO A 192 4.50 2.42 -24.78
CA PRO A 192 5.22 1.85 -23.66
C PRO A 192 6.59 1.34 -24.10
N LEU A 193 7.48 2.24 -24.53
CA LEU A 193 8.87 1.93 -24.93
C LEU A 193 9.79 1.63 -23.75
N ILE A 194 9.25 1.62 -22.52
CA ILE A 194 10.06 1.55 -21.31
C ILE A 194 9.52 0.45 -20.44
N GLU A 195 10.09 -0.73 -20.53
CA GLU A 195 10.00 -1.73 -19.48
C GLU A 195 10.57 -1.17 -18.17
N VAL A 196 10.07 -1.67 -17.05
CA VAL A 196 10.26 -1.19 -15.67
C VAL A 196 11.72 -0.99 -15.21
N GLY A 197 12.71 -1.18 -16.06
CA GLY A 197 14.15 -0.98 -15.78
C GLY A 197 14.74 0.36 -16.22
N SER A 198 14.02 1.21 -16.95
CA SER A 198 14.57 2.42 -17.55
C SER A 198 13.86 3.73 -17.13
N VAL A 199 13.59 3.89 -15.82
CA VAL A 199 13.08 5.13 -15.25
C VAL A 199 13.93 6.35 -15.65
N SER A 200 15.24 6.14 -15.83
CA SER A 200 16.17 7.15 -16.32
C SER A 200 15.80 7.75 -17.68
N ALA A 201 15.33 6.94 -18.62
CA ALA A 201 14.96 7.41 -19.95
C ALA A 201 13.64 8.20 -19.93
N ALA A 202 12.68 7.81 -19.09
CA ALA A 202 11.42 8.54 -18.93
C ALA A 202 11.64 9.93 -18.32
N VAL A 203 12.56 10.05 -17.36
CA VAL A 203 12.92 11.33 -16.71
C VAL A 203 13.63 12.27 -17.71
N LEU A 204 14.52 11.75 -18.54
CA LEU A 204 15.20 12.55 -19.57
C LEU A 204 14.21 13.05 -20.63
N SER A 205 13.28 12.20 -21.07
CA SER A 205 12.21 12.58 -22.00
C SER A 205 11.25 13.63 -21.42
N ALA A 206 10.92 13.55 -20.14
CA ALA A 206 10.05 14.52 -19.47
C ALA A 206 10.68 15.92 -19.30
N LYS A 207 12.03 16.00 -19.30
CA LYS A 207 12.77 17.28 -19.24
C LYS A 207 12.99 17.93 -20.62
N GLY A 208 12.55 17.30 -21.71
CA GLY A 208 12.66 17.86 -23.05
C GLY A 208 14.11 17.94 -23.59
N ASN A 209 15.04 17.18 -23.04
CA ASN A 209 16.44 17.16 -23.39
C ASN A 209 16.83 15.88 -24.16
N ILE A 210 16.01 15.52 -25.15
CA ILE A 210 16.44 14.63 -26.26
C ILE A 210 15.63 14.98 -27.49
#